data_249de989e572f3eda06b937212961091
#
_entry.id   249de989e572f3eda06b937212961091
#
_cell.length_a   1.000
_cell.length_b   1.000
_cell.length_c   1.000
_cell.angle_alpha   90.00
_cell.angle_beta   90.00
_cell.angle_gamma   90.00
#
_symmetry.space_group_name_H-M   'P 1'
#
loop_
_entity.id
_entity.type
_entity.pdbx_description
1 polymer ?
#
loop_
_entity_poly.entity_id
_entity_poly.type
_entity_poly.pdbx_seq_one_letter_code
_entity_poly.pdbx_strand_id
1 'polypeptide(L)'
;MIVVGASARALAWSASRAGIAVHAADLFADADLRGCAAEVVAVAADRGARYPASLVAAVARFPLAPVCYTGALENHPRVVDRLAALRPLAGNDGRRVARVRDPARLARAVRAAGLGFPDTRCTAAGVPTDGSYLVKPRASAGGRGIDVWQGGVARPAAGRHVWQRLVSGTPWGVAFAIADGRSRLYGASRQLVGSDWCGARPYAWCGAIDVPLAAIRSALRRQVDALGDVLADEFGLVGLVGADLVVDAAGGVTVIEVNPRPTASMELVERAGGGSVAITHLAACGLATAAPPALGASPRWAKAVLFWDRDRDLVVDGRVAAALEALQARWSAADGGWPALADVPLPGTVVRAAGPLLTVFAPAATERAAVDLLRHRAAAVRAALRPAPRLSPRAGARAAPRRRRP
;
A
#
# COMPACT_ATOMS: atom_id res chain seq x y z
N MET A 1 13.50 -16.08 -0.44
CA MET A 1 12.13 -16.08 0.10
C MET A 1 11.10 -15.97 -1.03
N ILE A 2 9.85 -16.34 -0.77
CA ILE A 2 8.74 -16.17 -1.72
C ILE A 2 7.84 -15.03 -1.22
N VAL A 3 7.52 -14.07 -2.08
CA VAL A 3 6.63 -12.93 -1.74
C VAL A 3 5.41 -12.95 -2.64
N VAL A 4 4.21 -12.97 -2.05
CA VAL A 4 2.96 -13.06 -2.80
C VAL A 4 1.91 -12.03 -2.34
N GLY A 5 1.10 -11.54 -3.26
CA GLY A 5 -0.01 -10.62 -2.93
C GLY A 5 -0.46 -9.76 -4.09
N ALA A 6 -1.24 -8.73 -3.79
CA ALA A 6 -1.65 -7.78 -4.82
C ALA A 6 -0.49 -6.91 -5.32
N SER A 7 0.45 -6.54 -4.44
CA SER A 7 1.73 -5.91 -4.77
C SER A 7 2.82 -6.46 -3.87
N ALA A 8 3.72 -7.24 -4.45
CA ALA A 8 4.86 -7.86 -3.78
C ALA A 8 6.11 -6.96 -3.76
N ARG A 9 6.17 -5.94 -4.62
CA ARG A 9 7.36 -5.17 -4.96
C ARG A 9 8.10 -4.62 -3.73
N ALA A 10 7.41 -3.93 -2.80
CA ALA A 10 8.08 -3.27 -1.69
C ALA A 10 8.85 -4.24 -0.79
N LEU A 11 8.24 -5.40 -0.46
CA LEU A 11 8.87 -6.42 0.36
C LEU A 11 9.96 -7.19 -0.40
N ALA A 12 9.73 -7.49 -1.69
CA ALA A 12 10.71 -8.13 -2.56
C ALA A 12 11.98 -7.27 -2.70
N TRP A 13 11.80 -5.96 -2.90
CA TRP A 13 12.90 -5.01 -2.99
C TRP A 13 13.70 -4.93 -1.68
N SER A 14 13.02 -4.88 -0.52
CA SER A 14 13.67 -4.92 0.80
C SER A 14 14.48 -6.20 1.00
N ALA A 15 13.94 -7.35 0.60
CA ALA A 15 14.63 -8.65 0.69
C ALA A 15 15.85 -8.71 -0.23
N SER A 16 15.71 -8.28 -1.48
CA SER A 16 16.81 -8.25 -2.46
C SER A 16 17.96 -7.34 -2.00
N ARG A 17 17.66 -6.17 -1.46
CA ARG A 17 18.67 -5.28 -0.85
C ARG A 17 19.40 -5.90 0.34
N ALA A 18 18.73 -6.78 1.05
CA ALA A 18 19.32 -7.54 2.16
C ALA A 18 20.08 -8.80 1.70
N GLY A 19 20.28 -8.99 0.38
CA GLY A 19 20.98 -10.14 -0.18
C GLY A 19 20.15 -11.42 -0.22
N ILE A 20 18.83 -11.36 -0.02
CA ILE A 20 17.94 -12.53 -0.04
C ILE A 20 17.41 -12.71 -1.45
N ALA A 21 17.63 -13.90 -2.04
CA ALA A 21 17.02 -14.28 -3.31
C ALA A 21 15.48 -14.32 -3.18
N VAL A 22 14.77 -13.67 -4.11
CA VAL A 22 13.30 -13.50 -4.09
C VAL A 22 12.65 -14.16 -5.29
N HIS A 23 11.58 -14.93 -5.04
CA HIS A 23 10.59 -15.32 -6.04
C HIS A 23 9.29 -14.61 -5.72
N ALA A 24 8.61 -14.03 -6.70
CA ALA A 24 7.43 -13.22 -6.47
C ALA A 24 6.26 -13.63 -7.36
N ALA A 25 5.04 -13.57 -6.77
CA ALA A 25 3.80 -13.65 -7.55
C ALA A 25 2.88 -12.49 -7.15
N ASP A 26 2.53 -11.65 -8.13
CA ASP A 26 1.73 -10.47 -7.90
C ASP A 26 0.85 -10.08 -9.09
N LEU A 27 -0.01 -9.06 -8.92
CA LEU A 27 -0.96 -8.65 -9.95
C LEU A 27 -0.32 -7.80 -11.06
N PHE A 28 0.73 -7.04 -10.76
CA PHE A 28 1.27 -6.01 -11.66
C PHE A 28 2.55 -6.49 -12.35
N ALA A 29 3.40 -7.21 -11.62
CA ALA A 29 4.71 -7.68 -12.11
C ALA A 29 5.54 -6.53 -12.72
N ASP A 30 5.57 -5.40 -12.00
CA ASP A 30 6.16 -4.14 -12.40
C ASP A 30 7.66 -4.27 -12.74
N ALA A 31 8.21 -3.30 -13.46
CA ALA A 31 9.58 -3.32 -13.92
C ALA A 31 10.60 -3.44 -12.77
N ASP A 32 10.41 -2.71 -11.71
CA ASP A 32 11.27 -2.71 -10.53
C ASP A 32 11.13 -3.98 -9.68
N LEU A 33 9.96 -4.64 -9.65
CA LEU A 33 9.82 -5.99 -9.09
C LEU A 33 10.63 -7.00 -9.89
N ARG A 34 10.54 -6.97 -11.23
CA ARG A 34 11.32 -7.86 -12.10
C ARG A 34 12.82 -7.61 -12.01
N GLY A 35 13.22 -6.36 -11.74
CA GLY A 35 14.62 -5.99 -11.55
C GLY A 35 15.23 -6.49 -10.24
N CYS A 36 14.43 -6.82 -9.22
CA CYS A 36 14.93 -7.24 -7.91
C CYS A 36 14.60 -8.69 -7.53
N ALA A 37 13.76 -9.39 -8.28
CA ALA A 37 13.41 -10.78 -8.03
C ALA A 37 14.02 -11.73 -9.07
N ALA A 38 14.43 -12.92 -8.63
CA ALA A 38 14.96 -13.96 -9.52
C ALA A 38 13.91 -14.51 -10.48
N GLU A 39 12.64 -14.55 -10.03
CA GLU A 39 11.51 -14.98 -10.86
C GLU A 39 10.26 -14.20 -10.43
N VAL A 40 9.47 -13.75 -11.41
CA VAL A 40 8.20 -13.06 -11.19
C VAL A 40 7.09 -13.71 -12.00
N VAL A 41 6.03 -14.14 -11.32
CA VAL A 41 4.80 -14.63 -11.93
C VAL A 41 3.73 -13.55 -11.84
N ALA A 42 3.31 -13.01 -12.99
CA ALA A 42 2.16 -12.12 -13.05
C ALA A 42 0.87 -12.93 -12.93
N VAL A 43 0.03 -12.57 -11.96
CA VAL A 43 -1.24 -13.23 -11.67
C VAL A 43 -2.38 -12.31 -12.09
N ALA A 44 -3.03 -12.63 -13.23
CA ALA A 44 -4.11 -11.80 -13.75
C ALA A 44 -5.31 -11.75 -12.78
N ALA A 45 -5.79 -10.54 -12.50
CA ALA A 45 -6.95 -10.31 -11.65
C ALA A 45 -8.30 -10.58 -12.34
N ASP A 46 -8.34 -10.51 -13.67
CA ASP A 46 -9.55 -10.36 -14.48
C ASP A 46 -9.92 -11.55 -15.37
N ARG A 47 -9.07 -12.54 -15.47
CA ARG A 47 -9.36 -13.74 -16.27
C ARG A 47 -9.93 -14.89 -15.44
N GLY A 48 -11.24 -14.82 -15.18
CA GLY A 48 -11.99 -15.97 -14.67
C GLY A 48 -11.78 -16.28 -13.19
N ALA A 49 -11.91 -15.28 -12.31
CA ALA A 49 -12.04 -15.45 -10.84
C ALA A 49 -10.94 -16.30 -10.16
N ARG A 50 -9.72 -16.34 -10.66
CA ARG A 50 -8.66 -17.19 -10.12
C ARG A 50 -7.80 -16.53 -9.05
N TYR A 51 -7.78 -15.18 -8.97
CA TYR A 51 -7.12 -14.49 -7.86
C TYR A 51 -8.00 -14.57 -6.60
N PRO A 52 -7.47 -14.87 -5.41
CA PRO A 52 -6.06 -15.13 -5.10
C PRO A 52 -5.64 -16.61 -5.19
N ALA A 53 -6.51 -17.52 -5.62
CA ALA A 53 -6.19 -18.96 -5.67
C ALA A 53 -5.01 -19.28 -6.61
N SER A 54 -4.82 -18.49 -7.67
CA SER A 54 -3.69 -18.63 -8.61
C SER A 54 -2.32 -18.34 -7.98
N LEU A 55 -2.26 -17.57 -6.88
CA LEU A 55 -1.04 -17.37 -6.10
C LEU A 55 -0.54 -18.69 -5.51
N VAL A 56 -1.44 -19.58 -5.06
CA VAL A 56 -1.07 -20.90 -4.53
C VAL A 56 -0.41 -21.76 -5.60
N ALA A 57 -0.94 -21.73 -6.84
CA ALA A 57 -0.36 -22.46 -7.97
C ALA A 57 1.03 -21.90 -8.35
N ALA A 58 1.23 -20.59 -8.28
CA ALA A 58 2.54 -19.99 -8.51
C ALA A 58 3.55 -20.43 -7.44
N VAL A 59 3.19 -20.38 -6.15
CA VAL A 59 4.06 -20.80 -5.05
C VAL A 59 4.47 -22.27 -5.14
N ALA A 60 3.58 -23.14 -5.63
CA ALA A 60 3.90 -24.56 -5.80
C ALA A 60 5.06 -24.81 -6.78
N ARG A 61 5.28 -23.88 -7.73
CA ARG A 61 6.34 -23.97 -8.76
C ARG A 61 7.67 -23.38 -8.33
N PHE A 62 7.68 -22.49 -7.33
CA PHE A 62 8.90 -21.86 -6.85
C PHE A 62 9.76 -22.83 -6.01
N PRO A 63 11.07 -22.61 -5.90
CA PRO A 63 11.94 -23.33 -5.00
C PRO A 63 11.43 -23.34 -3.56
N LEU A 64 11.86 -24.33 -2.78
CA LEU A 64 11.51 -24.42 -1.37
C LEU A 64 12.12 -23.23 -0.60
N ALA A 65 11.26 -22.35 -0.12
CA ALA A 65 11.64 -21.17 0.66
C ALA A 65 10.44 -20.68 1.49
N PRO A 66 10.66 -19.93 2.57
CA PRO A 66 9.57 -19.31 3.33
C PRO A 66 8.72 -18.39 2.45
N VAL A 67 7.38 -18.49 2.62
CA VAL A 67 6.41 -17.63 1.92
C VAL A 67 5.92 -16.52 2.84
N CYS A 68 5.97 -15.28 2.36
CA CYS A 68 5.39 -14.11 2.97
C CYS A 68 4.30 -13.53 2.07
N TYR A 69 3.17 -13.14 2.63
CA TYR A 69 2.09 -12.49 1.89
C TYR A 69 2.02 -10.98 2.18
N THR A 70 1.59 -10.24 1.17
CA THR A 70 1.39 -8.80 1.22
C THR A 70 -0.09 -8.45 1.06
N GLY A 71 -0.40 -7.20 0.69
CA GLY A 71 -1.75 -6.64 0.62
C GLY A 71 -2.78 -7.48 -0.12
N ALA A 72 -4.01 -7.38 0.36
CA ALA A 72 -5.23 -8.03 -0.05
C ALA A 72 -5.38 -9.51 0.37
N LEU A 73 -4.30 -10.25 0.72
CA LEU A 73 -4.44 -11.65 1.16
C LEU A 73 -5.02 -11.79 2.57
N GLU A 74 -4.98 -10.76 3.39
CA GLU A 74 -5.70 -10.69 4.67
C GLU A 74 -7.22 -10.82 4.52
N ASN A 75 -7.75 -10.64 3.32
CA ASN A 75 -9.16 -10.88 3.01
C ASN A 75 -9.47 -12.33 2.65
N HIS A 76 -8.46 -13.19 2.56
CA HIS A 76 -8.56 -14.56 2.07
C HIS A 76 -7.85 -15.58 3.01
N PRO A 77 -8.30 -15.73 4.28
CA PRO A 77 -7.61 -16.58 5.27
C PRO A 77 -7.36 -18.01 4.78
N ARG A 78 -8.33 -18.60 4.06
CA ARG A 78 -8.18 -19.96 3.49
C ARG A 78 -7.07 -20.08 2.45
N VAL A 79 -6.78 -19.00 1.74
CA VAL A 79 -5.64 -18.97 0.77
C VAL A 79 -4.33 -18.90 1.53
N VAL A 80 -4.28 -18.12 2.62
CA VAL A 80 -3.12 -18.08 3.52
C VAL A 80 -2.82 -19.47 4.10
N ASP A 81 -3.83 -20.21 4.57
CA ASP A 81 -3.65 -21.58 5.07
C ASP A 81 -3.15 -22.53 3.99
N ARG A 82 -3.61 -22.40 2.74
CA ARG A 82 -3.09 -23.19 1.62
C ARG A 82 -1.63 -22.85 1.29
N LEU A 83 -1.21 -21.61 1.41
CA LEU A 83 0.20 -21.21 1.28
C LEU A 83 1.05 -21.81 2.40
N ALA A 84 0.55 -21.77 3.64
CA ALA A 84 1.19 -22.36 4.81
C ALA A 84 1.35 -23.88 4.70
N ALA A 85 0.43 -24.57 4.04
CA ALA A 85 0.52 -26.01 3.76
C ALA A 85 1.60 -26.36 2.72
N LEU A 86 1.98 -25.42 1.86
CA LEU A 86 3.00 -25.62 0.81
C LEU A 86 4.40 -25.24 1.26
N ARG A 87 4.53 -24.20 2.07
CA ARG A 87 5.82 -23.58 2.45
C ARG A 87 5.78 -23.08 3.90
N PRO A 88 6.90 -23.02 4.61
CA PRO A 88 6.99 -22.33 5.89
C PRO A 88 6.43 -20.91 5.74
N LEU A 89 5.40 -20.57 6.54
CA LEU A 89 4.74 -19.27 6.47
C LEU A 89 5.53 -18.24 7.30
N ALA A 90 6.04 -17.20 6.65
CA ALA A 90 6.51 -16.00 7.32
C ALA A 90 5.33 -15.06 7.51
N GLY A 91 4.68 -15.11 8.67
CA GLY A 91 3.53 -14.28 8.99
C GLY A 91 2.41 -15.00 9.74
N ASN A 92 1.23 -14.44 9.69
CA ASN A 92 0.07 -14.89 10.43
C ASN A 92 -0.77 -15.87 9.61
N ASP A 93 -1.13 -17.02 10.19
CA ASP A 93 -1.99 -18.02 9.58
C ASP A 93 -3.44 -17.53 9.39
N GLY A 94 -4.24 -18.28 8.64
CA GLY A 94 -5.61 -17.89 8.35
C GLY A 94 -6.49 -17.76 9.59
N ARG A 95 -6.22 -18.52 10.66
CA ARG A 95 -6.95 -18.41 11.93
C ARG A 95 -6.68 -17.07 12.61
N ARG A 96 -5.41 -16.65 12.72
CA ARG A 96 -5.02 -15.35 13.28
C ARG A 96 -5.57 -14.21 12.46
N VAL A 97 -5.43 -14.31 11.14
CA VAL A 97 -5.99 -13.34 10.18
C VAL A 97 -7.51 -13.19 10.38
N ALA A 98 -8.26 -14.29 10.38
CA ALA A 98 -9.71 -14.24 10.54
C ALA A 98 -10.14 -13.64 11.89
N ARG A 99 -9.40 -13.92 12.97
CA ARG A 99 -9.69 -13.37 14.30
C ARG A 99 -9.48 -11.86 14.37
N VAL A 100 -8.36 -11.35 13.91
CA VAL A 100 -8.05 -9.92 14.01
C VAL A 100 -8.84 -9.08 12.99
N ARG A 101 -9.27 -9.69 11.89
CA ARG A 101 -10.12 -9.04 10.87
C ARG A 101 -11.62 -9.10 11.21
N ASP A 102 -12.01 -9.75 12.30
CA ASP A 102 -13.38 -9.68 12.83
C ASP A 102 -13.59 -8.37 13.58
N PRO A 103 -14.43 -7.44 13.07
CA PRO A 103 -14.57 -6.11 13.67
C PRO A 103 -15.15 -6.14 15.07
N ALA A 104 -15.98 -7.13 15.42
CA ALA A 104 -16.56 -7.23 16.77
C ALA A 104 -15.51 -7.70 17.78
N ARG A 105 -14.65 -8.66 17.42
CA ARG A 105 -13.54 -9.12 18.26
C ARG A 105 -12.49 -8.01 18.44
N LEU A 106 -12.09 -7.36 17.35
CA LEU A 106 -11.13 -6.26 17.38
C LEU A 106 -11.67 -5.11 18.25
N ALA A 107 -12.91 -4.69 18.04
CA ALA A 107 -13.54 -3.64 18.83
C ALA A 107 -13.54 -3.94 20.34
N ARG A 108 -13.84 -5.19 20.72
CA ARG A 108 -13.84 -5.61 22.11
C ARG A 108 -12.45 -5.51 22.73
N ALA A 109 -11.45 -6.09 22.08
CA ALA A 109 -10.08 -6.11 22.57
C ALA A 109 -9.49 -4.69 22.69
N VAL A 110 -9.67 -3.87 21.66
CA VAL A 110 -9.19 -2.49 21.59
C VAL A 110 -9.83 -1.63 22.67
N ARG A 111 -11.15 -1.74 22.87
CA ARG A 111 -11.87 -0.99 23.93
C ARG A 111 -11.49 -1.44 25.34
N ALA A 112 -11.24 -2.74 25.56
CA ALA A 112 -10.73 -3.24 26.81
C ALA A 112 -9.37 -2.64 27.20
N ALA A 113 -8.55 -2.28 26.21
CA ALA A 113 -7.28 -1.57 26.41
C ALA A 113 -7.43 -0.04 26.49
N GLY A 114 -8.66 0.49 26.61
CA GLY A 114 -8.92 1.92 26.72
C GLY A 114 -8.77 2.72 25.42
N LEU A 115 -8.72 2.04 24.26
CA LEU A 115 -8.59 2.70 22.95
C LEU A 115 -9.94 2.84 22.25
N GLY A 116 -10.05 3.84 21.36
CA GLY A 116 -11.22 4.05 20.53
C GLY A 116 -11.35 2.99 19.42
N PHE A 117 -12.59 2.59 19.14
CA PHE A 117 -12.96 1.84 17.94
C PHE A 117 -14.30 2.35 17.44
N PRO A 118 -14.48 2.67 16.14
CA PRO A 118 -15.72 3.25 15.63
C PRO A 118 -16.90 2.30 15.82
N ASP A 119 -18.11 2.85 16.00
CA ASP A 119 -19.31 2.02 15.87
C ASP A 119 -19.33 1.37 14.49
N THR A 120 -19.38 0.04 14.48
CA THR A 120 -19.27 -0.76 13.25
C THR A 120 -20.40 -1.80 13.25
N ARG A 121 -21.24 -1.74 12.23
CA ARG A 121 -22.43 -2.60 12.06
C ARG A 121 -22.27 -3.49 10.84
N CYS A 122 -22.72 -4.72 10.97
CA CYS A 122 -22.67 -5.72 9.89
C CYS A 122 -23.89 -5.70 8.97
N THR A 123 -24.90 -4.91 9.31
CA THR A 123 -26.14 -4.71 8.53
C THR A 123 -26.45 -3.22 8.42
N ALA A 124 -27.20 -2.84 7.38
CA ALA A 124 -27.65 -1.46 7.18
C ALA A 124 -28.83 -1.07 8.09
N ALA A 125 -29.44 -2.05 8.79
CA ALA A 125 -30.62 -1.79 9.61
C ALA A 125 -30.30 -0.80 10.74
N GLY A 126 -31.04 0.30 10.81
CA GLY A 126 -30.86 1.34 11.81
C GLY A 126 -29.58 2.17 11.71
N VAL A 127 -28.82 2.03 10.61
CA VAL A 127 -27.67 2.91 10.35
C VAL A 127 -28.19 4.27 9.85
N PRO A 128 -27.82 5.39 10.50
CA PRO A 128 -28.18 6.73 10.03
C PRO A 128 -27.74 6.97 8.58
N THR A 129 -28.57 7.69 7.83
CA THR A 129 -28.32 8.02 6.41
C THR A 129 -27.91 9.49 6.22
N ASP A 130 -27.41 10.09 7.27
CA ASP A 130 -27.01 11.51 7.37
C ASP A 130 -25.55 11.77 6.95
N GLY A 131 -24.87 10.74 6.42
CA GLY A 131 -23.45 10.82 6.04
C GLY A 131 -22.48 10.60 7.20
N SER A 132 -22.96 10.30 8.40
CA SER A 132 -22.09 10.03 9.57
C SER A 132 -21.46 8.64 9.55
N TYR A 133 -21.81 7.79 8.58
CA TYR A 133 -21.26 6.44 8.41
C TYR A 133 -20.65 6.26 7.02
N LEU A 134 -19.65 5.41 6.97
CA LEU A 134 -19.07 4.87 5.73
C LEU A 134 -19.60 3.46 5.49
N VAL A 135 -19.90 3.13 4.24
CA VAL A 135 -20.09 1.74 3.80
C VAL A 135 -18.78 1.23 3.25
N LYS A 136 -18.31 0.10 3.78
CA LYS A 136 -16.98 -0.48 3.46
C LYS A 136 -17.12 -1.93 3.04
N PRO A 137 -16.60 -2.35 1.87
CA PRO A 137 -16.51 -3.78 1.55
C PRO A 137 -15.62 -4.50 2.57
N ARG A 138 -16.05 -5.68 3.06
CA ARG A 138 -15.25 -6.49 4.00
C ARG A 138 -13.98 -7.05 3.38
N ALA A 139 -14.01 -7.34 2.09
CA ALA A 139 -12.89 -7.84 1.31
C ALA A 139 -12.39 -6.75 0.36
N SER A 140 -11.71 -5.75 0.89
CA SER A 140 -11.15 -4.64 0.14
C SER A 140 -9.73 -4.34 0.61
N ALA A 141 -8.98 -3.58 -0.18
CA ALA A 141 -7.66 -3.09 0.17
C ALA A 141 -7.49 -1.66 -0.35
N GLY A 142 -6.68 -0.85 0.36
CA GLY A 142 -6.35 0.50 -0.05
C GLY A 142 -7.54 1.46 -0.12
N GLY A 143 -8.62 1.22 0.63
CA GLY A 143 -9.81 2.08 0.65
C GLY A 143 -10.74 1.92 -0.56
N ARG A 144 -10.52 0.93 -1.42
CA ARG A 144 -11.34 0.71 -2.62
C ARG A 144 -12.78 0.36 -2.26
N GLY A 145 -13.73 1.08 -2.86
CA GLY A 145 -15.17 0.85 -2.67
C GLY A 145 -15.70 1.34 -1.33
N ILE A 146 -14.97 2.21 -0.63
CA ILE A 146 -15.48 2.92 0.55
C ILE A 146 -16.22 4.15 0.07
N ASP A 147 -17.46 4.32 0.53
CA ASP A 147 -18.29 5.48 0.23
C ASP A 147 -19.02 5.99 1.49
N VAL A 148 -19.48 7.23 1.46
CA VAL A 148 -20.35 7.79 2.49
C VAL A 148 -21.71 7.14 2.41
N TRP A 149 -22.23 6.67 3.55
CA TRP A 149 -23.56 6.07 3.61
C TRP A 149 -24.64 7.13 3.69
N GLN A 150 -25.45 7.23 2.63
CA GLN A 150 -26.58 8.14 2.53
C GLN A 150 -27.93 7.42 2.35
N GLY A 151 -27.94 6.09 2.57
CA GLY A 151 -29.07 5.25 2.18
C GLY A 151 -29.09 5.01 0.67
N GLY A 152 -30.10 4.32 0.18
CA GLY A 152 -30.29 4.12 -1.25
C GLY A 152 -30.91 2.79 -1.61
N VAL A 153 -31.33 2.68 -2.88
CA VAL A 153 -32.10 1.53 -3.41
C VAL A 153 -31.23 0.27 -3.54
N ALA A 154 -29.94 0.43 -3.82
CA ALA A 154 -29.00 -0.69 -3.88
C ALA A 154 -28.44 -0.97 -2.48
N ARG A 155 -29.12 -1.80 -1.69
CA ARG A 155 -28.56 -2.32 -0.44
C ARG A 155 -27.36 -3.20 -0.77
N PRO A 156 -26.14 -2.84 -0.28
CA PRO A 156 -24.99 -3.72 -0.43
C PRO A 156 -25.32 -5.12 0.11
N ALA A 157 -24.88 -6.15 -0.59
CA ALA A 157 -25.20 -7.53 -0.24
C ALA A 157 -24.84 -7.83 1.21
N ALA A 158 -25.77 -8.38 1.98
CA ALA A 158 -25.59 -8.72 3.39
C ALA A 158 -24.34 -9.60 3.57
N GLY A 159 -23.57 -9.32 4.61
CA GLY A 159 -22.33 -10.03 4.92
C GLY A 159 -21.10 -9.63 4.09
N ARG A 160 -21.27 -8.85 3.02
CA ARG A 160 -20.15 -8.38 2.19
C ARG A 160 -19.66 -6.98 2.56
N HIS A 161 -20.41 -6.23 3.35
CA HIS A 161 -20.08 -4.87 3.77
C HIS A 161 -20.21 -4.70 5.28
N VAL A 162 -19.59 -3.66 5.78
CA VAL A 162 -19.80 -3.12 7.12
C VAL A 162 -20.11 -1.64 6.99
N TRP A 163 -20.88 -1.12 7.95
CA TRP A 163 -21.15 0.32 8.12
C TRP A 163 -20.37 0.77 9.34
N GLN A 164 -19.38 1.62 9.12
CA GLN A 164 -18.51 2.10 10.16
C GLN A 164 -18.68 3.61 10.31
N ARG A 165 -18.87 4.07 11.56
CA ARG A 165 -18.99 5.50 11.85
C ARG A 165 -17.75 6.24 11.35
N LEU A 166 -17.96 7.35 10.64
CA LEU A 166 -16.88 8.24 10.21
C LEU A 166 -16.23 8.88 11.43
N VAL A 167 -14.91 8.80 11.52
CA VAL A 167 -14.10 9.36 12.60
C VAL A 167 -13.33 10.55 12.07
N SER A 168 -13.45 11.69 12.76
CA SER A 168 -12.70 12.90 12.44
C SER A 168 -11.33 12.90 13.10
N GLY A 169 -10.31 13.35 12.40
CA GLY A 169 -8.94 13.42 12.90
C GLY A 169 -7.91 13.22 11.79
N THR A 170 -6.66 13.07 12.21
CA THR A 170 -5.55 12.81 11.29
C THR A 170 -5.36 11.31 11.10
N PRO A 171 -5.34 10.79 9.86
CA PRO A 171 -5.11 9.38 9.61
C PRO A 171 -3.62 9.03 9.81
N TRP A 172 -3.36 7.97 10.58
CA TRP A 172 -2.05 7.43 10.87
C TRP A 172 -1.96 5.96 10.50
N GLY A 173 -0.78 5.55 10.05
CA GLY A 173 -0.38 4.15 9.96
C GLY A 173 0.70 3.88 10.98
N VAL A 174 0.56 2.82 11.78
CA VAL A 174 1.59 2.33 12.69
C VAL A 174 1.97 0.92 12.34
N ALA A 175 3.23 0.58 12.60
CA ALA A 175 3.80 -0.74 12.31
C ALA A 175 4.42 -1.30 13.58
N PHE A 176 4.14 -2.57 13.87
CA PHE A 176 4.71 -3.31 14.98
C PHE A 176 5.56 -4.46 14.48
N ALA A 177 6.67 -4.73 15.15
CA ALA A 177 7.39 -5.99 15.10
C ALA A 177 6.95 -6.82 16.31
N ILE A 178 6.31 -7.96 16.07
CA ILE A 178 5.75 -8.84 17.11
C ILE A 178 6.48 -10.18 17.06
N ALA A 179 7.12 -10.53 18.17
CA ALA A 179 7.84 -11.79 18.35
C ALA A 179 7.70 -12.25 19.81
N ASP A 180 7.61 -13.55 20.03
CA ASP A 180 7.58 -14.18 21.37
C ASP A 180 6.54 -13.56 22.31
N GLY A 181 5.35 -13.23 21.79
CA GLY A 181 4.27 -12.61 22.54
C GLY A 181 4.52 -11.16 22.96
N ARG A 182 5.53 -10.50 22.40
CA ARG A 182 5.87 -9.11 22.70
C ARG A 182 5.77 -8.24 21.45
N SER A 183 5.25 -7.05 21.61
CA SER A 183 5.21 -6.06 20.54
C SER A 183 6.27 -4.97 20.74
N ARG A 184 6.76 -4.45 19.63
CA ARG A 184 7.60 -3.25 19.59
C ARG A 184 7.15 -2.38 18.43
N LEU A 185 6.89 -1.11 18.70
CA LEU A 185 6.61 -0.15 17.63
C LEU A 185 7.83 -0.07 16.69
N TYR A 186 7.63 -0.46 15.43
CA TYR A 186 8.64 -0.51 14.38
C TYR A 186 8.68 0.79 13.58
N GLY A 187 7.52 1.41 13.34
CA GLY A 187 7.43 2.63 12.57
C GLY A 187 6.06 3.29 12.70
N ALA A 188 6.01 4.55 12.34
CA ALA A 188 4.78 5.33 12.28
C ALA A 188 4.78 6.26 11.07
N SER A 189 3.62 6.56 10.53
CA SER A 189 3.47 7.46 9.39
C SER A 189 2.14 8.21 9.46
N ARG A 190 2.09 9.43 8.93
CA ARG A 190 0.84 10.09 8.57
C ARG A 190 0.43 9.60 7.20
N GLN A 191 -0.84 9.21 7.06
CA GLN A 191 -1.34 8.68 5.81
C GLN A 191 -1.87 9.80 4.91
N LEU A 192 -1.66 9.65 3.61
CA LEU A 192 -2.34 10.41 2.57
C LEU A 192 -3.54 9.58 2.10
N VAL A 193 -4.73 10.15 2.28
CA VAL A 193 -6.01 9.48 1.93
C VAL A 193 -6.83 10.45 1.08
N GLY A 194 -7.33 9.99 -0.06
CA GLY A 194 -8.19 10.77 -0.94
C GLY A 194 -7.58 12.07 -1.44
N SER A 195 -6.25 12.14 -1.60
CA SER A 195 -5.58 13.37 -2.03
C SER A 195 -5.76 13.60 -3.52
N ASP A 196 -6.42 14.71 -3.91
CA ASP A 196 -6.75 15.04 -5.30
C ASP A 196 -5.51 15.11 -6.20
N TRP A 197 -4.40 15.67 -5.70
CA TRP A 197 -3.15 15.75 -6.46
C TRP A 197 -2.53 14.38 -6.76
N CYS A 198 -2.90 13.32 -6.03
CA CYS A 198 -2.57 11.95 -6.37
C CYS A 198 -3.51 11.37 -7.45
N GLY A 199 -4.65 12.00 -7.76
CA GLY A 199 -5.73 11.44 -8.56
C GLY A 199 -6.50 10.34 -7.82
N ALA A 200 -6.42 10.32 -6.49
CA ALA A 200 -7.03 9.32 -5.65
C ALA A 200 -8.52 9.61 -5.44
N ARG A 201 -9.35 8.54 -5.43
CA ARG A 201 -10.76 8.65 -5.01
C ARG A 201 -10.85 8.95 -3.52
N PRO A 202 -11.95 9.52 -3.03
CA PRO A 202 -12.19 9.65 -1.60
C PRO A 202 -11.92 8.33 -0.85
N TYR A 203 -11.35 8.42 0.34
CA TYR A 203 -10.97 7.28 1.18
C TYR A 203 -9.92 6.30 0.60
N ALA A 204 -9.48 6.47 -0.63
CA ALA A 204 -8.38 5.67 -1.17
C ALA A 204 -7.06 6.07 -0.49
N TRP A 205 -6.36 5.08 0.04
CA TRP A 205 -4.99 5.29 0.51
C TRP A 205 -4.09 5.60 -0.69
N CYS A 206 -3.41 6.74 -0.64
CA CYS A 206 -2.56 7.19 -1.73
C CYS A 206 -1.15 7.58 -1.29
N GLY A 207 -0.73 7.18 -0.08
CA GLY A 207 0.63 7.41 0.36
C GLY A 207 0.78 7.58 1.86
N ALA A 208 2.00 7.92 2.26
CA ALA A 208 2.34 8.13 3.66
C ALA A 208 3.57 9.03 3.79
N ILE A 209 3.71 9.64 4.96
CA ILE A 209 4.83 10.48 5.35
C ILE A 209 5.40 9.89 6.64
N ASP A 210 6.67 9.57 6.67
CA ASP A 210 7.34 9.02 7.84
C ASP A 210 7.26 9.96 9.05
N VAL A 211 7.03 9.38 10.22
CA VAL A 211 7.08 10.08 11.50
C VAL A 211 8.16 9.46 12.37
N PRO A 212 9.25 10.20 12.69
CA PRO A 212 10.28 9.70 13.59
C PRO A 212 9.67 9.28 14.94
N LEU A 213 10.02 8.08 15.42
CA LEU A 213 9.46 7.56 16.66
C LEU A 213 9.72 8.47 17.87
N ALA A 214 10.86 9.18 17.88
CA ALA A 214 11.20 10.16 18.90
C ALA A 214 10.31 11.43 18.87
N ALA A 215 9.65 11.71 17.74
CA ALA A 215 8.74 12.85 17.62
C ALA A 215 7.30 12.52 18.08
N ILE A 216 7.01 11.27 18.41
CA ILE A 216 5.69 10.86 18.91
C ILE A 216 5.55 11.27 20.35
N ARG A 217 4.55 12.11 20.67
CA ARG A 217 4.27 12.54 22.04
C ARG A 217 4.02 11.32 22.95
N SER A 218 4.52 11.37 24.17
CA SER A 218 4.47 10.25 25.13
C SER A 218 3.06 9.72 25.37
N ALA A 219 2.04 10.59 25.42
CA ALA A 219 0.65 10.18 25.59
C ALA A 219 0.13 9.36 24.40
N LEU A 220 0.45 9.79 23.17
CA LEU A 220 0.11 9.04 21.96
C LEU A 220 0.90 7.73 21.88
N ARG A 221 2.18 7.78 22.23
CA ARG A 221 3.05 6.61 22.26
C ARG A 221 2.51 5.51 23.16
N ARG A 222 2.08 5.83 24.38
CA ARG A 222 1.47 4.85 25.29
C ARG A 222 0.22 4.18 24.71
N GLN A 223 -0.64 4.93 24.05
CA GLN A 223 -1.83 4.37 23.38
C GLN A 223 -1.45 3.43 22.24
N VAL A 224 -0.46 3.81 21.45
CA VAL A 224 0.05 2.96 20.34
C VAL A 224 0.71 1.70 20.89
N ASP A 225 1.53 1.79 21.93
CA ASP A 225 2.15 0.63 22.57
C ASP A 225 1.08 -0.33 23.13
N ALA A 226 0.03 0.18 23.79
CA ALA A 226 -1.09 -0.62 24.27
C ALA A 226 -1.82 -1.36 23.14
N LEU A 227 -1.96 -0.75 21.94
CA LEU A 227 -2.46 -1.46 20.78
C LEU A 227 -1.54 -2.61 20.38
N GLY A 228 -0.24 -2.39 20.37
CA GLY A 228 0.74 -3.42 20.06
C GLY A 228 0.61 -4.64 21.00
N ASP A 229 0.44 -4.39 22.29
CA ASP A 229 0.26 -5.44 23.30
C ASP A 229 -1.04 -6.23 23.05
N VAL A 230 -2.16 -5.54 22.74
CA VAL A 230 -3.41 -6.21 22.33
C VAL A 230 -3.20 -7.12 21.12
N LEU A 231 -2.42 -6.68 20.12
CA LEU A 231 -2.17 -7.48 18.91
C LEU A 231 -1.32 -8.71 19.20
N ALA A 232 -0.37 -8.59 20.13
CA ALA A 232 0.49 -9.69 20.55
C ALA A 232 -0.27 -10.69 21.44
N ASP A 233 -0.92 -10.21 22.50
CA ASP A 233 -1.49 -11.05 23.56
C ASP A 233 -2.83 -11.65 23.14
N GLU A 234 -3.80 -10.82 22.73
CA GLU A 234 -5.16 -11.28 22.44
C GLU A 234 -5.24 -12.00 21.10
N PHE A 235 -4.49 -11.55 20.08
CA PHE A 235 -4.54 -12.12 18.74
C PHE A 235 -3.39 -13.07 18.41
N GLY A 236 -2.33 -13.07 19.21
CA GLY A 236 -1.13 -13.89 19.01
C GLY A 236 -0.46 -13.63 17.66
N LEU A 237 -0.47 -12.37 17.20
CA LEU A 237 0.14 -12.02 15.91
C LEU A 237 1.66 -12.14 15.98
N VAL A 238 2.28 -12.39 14.83
CA VAL A 238 3.74 -12.48 14.67
C VAL A 238 4.20 -11.74 13.42
N GLY A 239 5.47 -11.37 13.38
CA GLY A 239 6.06 -10.67 12.26
C GLY A 239 5.78 -9.16 12.29
N LEU A 240 5.96 -8.53 11.14
CA LEU A 240 5.54 -7.12 10.96
C LEU A 240 4.04 -7.05 10.72
N VAL A 241 3.38 -6.21 11.50
CA VAL A 241 1.94 -5.98 11.50
C VAL A 241 1.67 -4.49 11.41
N GLY A 242 0.77 -4.08 10.52
CA GLY A 242 0.30 -2.69 10.42
C GLY A 242 -1.05 -2.48 11.07
N ALA A 243 -1.30 -1.26 11.57
CA ALA A 243 -2.62 -0.82 11.97
C ALA A 243 -2.89 0.60 11.46
N ASP A 244 -4.13 0.84 11.04
CA ASP A 244 -4.61 2.13 10.58
C ASP A 244 -5.41 2.78 11.70
N LEU A 245 -5.04 4.04 12.03
CA LEU A 245 -5.56 4.79 13.15
C LEU A 245 -6.09 6.14 12.68
N VAL A 246 -7.00 6.72 13.45
CA VAL A 246 -7.30 8.15 13.41
C VAL A 246 -6.93 8.74 14.76
N VAL A 247 -6.11 9.79 14.75
CA VAL A 247 -5.71 10.56 15.95
C VAL A 247 -6.47 11.87 15.95
N ASP A 248 -7.28 12.09 16.97
CA ASP A 248 -8.05 13.33 17.12
C ASP A 248 -7.19 14.52 17.59
N ALA A 249 -7.78 15.70 17.68
CA ALA A 249 -7.08 16.92 18.09
C ALA A 249 -6.58 16.86 19.53
N ALA A 250 -7.21 16.08 20.41
CA ALA A 250 -6.80 15.87 21.80
C ALA A 250 -5.68 14.84 21.93
N GLY A 251 -5.40 14.09 20.87
CA GLY A 251 -4.41 13.01 20.83
C GLY A 251 -5.01 11.64 21.20
N GLY A 252 -6.33 11.51 21.20
CA GLY A 252 -7.04 10.24 21.37
C GLY A 252 -6.88 9.36 20.14
N VAL A 253 -6.63 8.05 20.33
CA VAL A 253 -6.46 7.07 19.27
C VAL A 253 -7.73 6.29 19.02
N THR A 254 -8.19 6.29 17.78
CA THR A 254 -9.25 5.40 17.29
C THR A 254 -8.67 4.43 16.28
N VAL A 255 -8.74 3.13 16.57
CA VAL A 255 -8.25 2.06 15.67
C VAL A 255 -9.29 1.82 14.58
N ILE A 256 -8.88 1.87 13.32
CA ILE A 256 -9.77 1.71 12.16
C ILE A 256 -9.74 0.26 11.63
N GLU A 257 -8.53 -0.27 11.43
CA GLU A 257 -8.32 -1.66 11.01
C GLU A 257 -6.90 -2.14 11.33
N VAL A 258 -6.72 -3.46 11.31
CA VAL A 258 -5.42 -4.11 11.48
C VAL A 258 -5.09 -4.89 10.21
N ASN A 259 -3.85 -4.72 9.76
CA ASN A 259 -3.24 -5.41 8.63
C ASN A 259 -2.20 -6.41 9.17
N PRO A 260 -2.52 -7.71 9.35
CA PRO A 260 -1.62 -8.68 10.00
C PRO A 260 -0.50 -9.15 9.07
N ARG A 261 0.23 -8.21 8.47
CA ARG A 261 1.27 -8.40 7.45
C ARG A 261 2.11 -7.13 7.27
N PRO A 262 3.26 -7.20 6.57
CA PRO A 262 3.96 -6.01 6.11
C PRO A 262 3.08 -5.11 5.25
N THR A 263 3.11 -3.79 5.49
CA THR A 263 2.36 -2.78 4.76
C THR A 263 3.28 -1.90 3.90
N ALA A 264 2.72 -1.29 2.87
CA ALA A 264 3.50 -0.47 1.93
C ALA A 264 4.15 0.76 2.58
N SER A 265 3.62 1.27 3.69
CA SER A 265 4.22 2.38 4.44
C SER A 265 5.51 2.01 5.19
N MET A 266 5.72 0.72 5.49
CA MET A 266 6.95 0.26 6.18
C MET A 266 8.21 0.47 5.35
N GLU A 267 8.10 0.57 4.02
CA GLU A 267 9.21 0.95 3.14
C GLU A 267 9.82 2.31 3.50
N LEU A 268 9.04 3.23 4.07
CA LEU A 268 9.55 4.51 4.55
C LEU A 268 10.47 4.35 5.77
N VAL A 269 10.19 3.37 6.65
CA VAL A 269 11.03 3.07 7.81
C VAL A 269 12.41 2.60 7.35
N GLU A 270 12.48 1.72 6.35
CA GLU A 270 13.76 1.27 5.77
C GLU A 270 14.54 2.43 5.13
N ARG A 271 13.86 3.29 4.38
CA ARG A 271 14.46 4.49 3.76
C ARG A 271 14.96 5.50 4.79
N ALA A 272 14.29 5.60 5.93
CA ALA A 272 14.71 6.43 7.06
C ALA A 272 15.80 5.78 7.95
N GLY A 273 16.45 4.71 7.47
CA GLY A 273 17.54 4.06 8.20
C GLY A 273 17.10 2.98 9.19
N GLY A 274 15.83 2.57 9.16
CA GLY A 274 15.24 1.57 10.08
C GLY A 274 15.65 0.11 9.83
N GLY A 275 16.57 -0.15 8.91
CA GLY A 275 16.98 -1.51 8.52
C GLY A 275 15.98 -2.17 7.57
N SER A 276 16.30 -3.38 7.08
CA SER A 276 15.48 -4.11 6.12
C SER A 276 14.15 -4.55 6.72
N VAL A 277 13.05 -4.16 6.07
CA VAL A 277 11.68 -4.61 6.39
C VAL A 277 11.59 -6.14 6.29
N ALA A 278 12.21 -6.74 5.25
CA ALA A 278 12.18 -8.19 5.05
C ALA A 278 12.92 -8.95 6.16
N ILE A 279 14.12 -8.54 6.52
CA ILE A 279 14.88 -9.16 7.61
C ILE A 279 14.13 -9.02 8.94
N THR A 280 13.64 -7.82 9.25
CA THR A 280 12.87 -7.59 10.49
C THR A 280 11.63 -8.47 10.55
N HIS A 281 10.92 -8.62 9.43
CA HIS A 281 9.75 -9.50 9.37
C HIS A 281 10.10 -10.97 9.57
N LEU A 282 11.11 -11.46 8.85
CA LEU A 282 11.56 -12.85 8.97
C LEU A 282 12.05 -13.16 10.40
N ALA A 283 12.81 -12.26 11.01
CA ALA A 283 13.27 -12.42 12.37
C ALA A 283 12.14 -12.46 13.39
N ALA A 284 11.16 -11.56 13.26
CA ALA A 284 9.97 -11.56 14.10
C ALA A 284 9.06 -12.79 13.88
N CYS A 285 9.25 -13.52 12.76
CA CYS A 285 8.63 -14.83 12.53
C CYS A 285 9.52 -16.02 12.95
N GLY A 286 10.69 -15.79 13.56
CA GLY A 286 11.62 -16.84 13.96
C GLY A 286 12.37 -17.51 12.80
N LEU A 287 12.43 -16.86 11.63
CA LEU A 287 13.01 -17.41 10.39
C LEU A 287 14.35 -16.76 10.00
N ALA A 288 14.84 -15.80 10.75
CA ALA A 288 16.13 -15.15 10.58
C ALA A 288 16.58 -14.52 11.91
N THR A 289 17.85 -14.16 11.99
CA THR A 289 18.38 -13.28 13.04
C THR A 289 18.43 -11.87 12.51
N ALA A 290 17.88 -10.89 13.23
CA ALA A 290 17.99 -9.48 12.88
C ALA A 290 18.88 -8.76 13.88
N ALA A 291 19.84 -7.96 13.38
CA ALA A 291 20.42 -6.91 14.18
C ALA A 291 19.39 -5.78 14.34
N PRO A 292 19.25 -5.16 15.51
CA PRO A 292 18.42 -3.98 15.65
C PRO A 292 18.93 -2.90 14.68
N PRO A 293 18.00 -2.19 13.99
CA PRO A 293 18.39 -1.13 13.06
C PRO A 293 19.14 -0.04 13.84
N ALA A 294 20.25 0.43 13.28
CA ALA A 294 20.90 1.64 13.74
C ALA A 294 20.02 2.82 13.33
N LEU A 295 19.29 3.39 14.27
CA LEU A 295 18.49 4.61 14.05
C LEU A 295 19.46 5.80 13.93
N GLY A 296 19.86 6.13 12.72
CA GLY A 296 20.62 7.34 12.41
C GLY A 296 19.71 8.54 12.18
N ALA A 297 20.27 9.75 12.24
CA ALA A 297 19.58 10.95 11.78
C ALA A 297 19.47 10.89 10.25
N SER A 298 18.35 10.43 9.75
CA SER A 298 18.03 10.34 8.32
C SER A 298 17.02 11.42 7.94
N PRO A 299 17.01 11.88 6.68
CA PRO A 299 15.91 12.72 6.21
C PRO A 299 14.57 12.01 6.38
N ARG A 300 13.50 12.77 6.55
CA ARG A 300 12.15 12.23 6.47
C ARG A 300 11.87 11.75 5.07
N TRP A 301 11.16 10.64 4.97
CA TRP A 301 10.71 10.13 3.70
C TRP A 301 9.21 10.20 3.57
N ALA A 302 8.75 10.51 2.38
CA ALA A 302 7.35 10.41 2.02
C ALA A 302 7.19 9.64 0.72
N LYS A 303 6.03 9.02 0.55
CA LYS A 303 5.64 8.35 -0.70
C LYS A 303 4.23 8.71 -1.09
N ALA A 304 3.97 8.75 -2.39
CA ALA A 304 2.64 8.89 -2.95
C ALA A 304 2.42 7.90 -4.08
N VAL A 305 1.32 7.18 -4.04
CA VAL A 305 0.80 6.39 -5.17
C VAL A 305 0.01 7.35 -6.05
N LEU A 306 0.42 7.51 -7.29
CA LEU A 306 -0.31 8.28 -8.27
C LEU A 306 -1.34 7.37 -8.94
N PHE A 307 -2.55 7.89 -9.13
CA PHE A 307 -3.60 7.24 -9.88
C PHE A 307 -3.77 7.93 -11.24
N TRP A 308 -4.13 7.15 -12.24
CA TRP A 308 -4.41 7.69 -13.56
C TRP A 308 -5.77 8.40 -13.56
N ASP A 309 -5.75 9.72 -13.63
CA ASP A 309 -6.88 10.62 -13.45
C ASP A 309 -7.61 11.02 -14.75
N ARG A 310 -7.49 10.17 -15.79
CA ARG A 310 -8.17 10.38 -17.09
C ARG A 310 -9.30 9.40 -17.28
N ASP A 311 -10.27 9.78 -18.12
CA ASP A 311 -11.47 8.98 -18.41
C ASP A 311 -11.19 7.74 -19.28
N ARG A 312 -9.99 7.64 -19.84
CA ARG A 312 -9.56 6.53 -20.69
C ARG A 312 -8.30 5.88 -20.14
N ASP A 313 -8.13 4.61 -20.45
CA ASP A 313 -6.96 3.85 -20.10
C ASP A 313 -5.67 4.45 -20.71
N LEU A 314 -4.55 4.31 -20.03
CA LEU A 314 -3.22 4.64 -20.53
C LEU A 314 -2.54 3.36 -21.00
N VAL A 315 -2.07 3.33 -22.24
CA VAL A 315 -1.13 2.33 -22.70
C VAL A 315 0.28 2.89 -22.51
N VAL A 316 1.09 2.17 -21.74
CA VAL A 316 2.50 2.54 -21.51
C VAL A 316 3.30 2.15 -22.77
N ASP A 317 3.64 3.13 -23.58
CA ASP A 317 4.50 2.96 -24.75
C ASP A 317 5.99 3.18 -24.43
N GLY A 318 6.87 2.96 -25.41
CA GLY A 318 8.32 3.15 -25.23
C GLY A 318 8.70 4.60 -24.88
N ARG A 319 7.94 5.60 -25.34
CA ARG A 319 8.14 7.02 -25.00
C ARG A 319 7.83 7.28 -23.51
N VAL A 320 6.72 6.73 -23.04
CA VAL A 320 6.34 6.83 -21.62
C VAL A 320 7.38 6.15 -20.74
N ALA A 321 7.81 4.94 -21.10
CA ALA A 321 8.85 4.22 -20.36
C ALA A 321 10.15 5.00 -20.28
N ALA A 322 10.67 5.50 -21.42
CA ALA A 322 11.89 6.30 -21.46
C ALA A 322 11.79 7.59 -20.63
N ALA A 323 10.62 8.24 -20.64
CA ALA A 323 10.39 9.43 -19.82
C ALA A 323 10.42 9.13 -18.31
N LEU A 324 9.84 8.01 -17.89
CA LEU A 324 9.89 7.54 -16.49
C LEU A 324 11.31 7.16 -16.07
N GLU A 325 12.07 6.48 -16.93
CA GLU A 325 13.48 6.16 -16.68
C GLU A 325 14.34 7.42 -16.50
N ALA A 326 14.16 8.43 -17.35
CA ALA A 326 14.87 9.70 -17.23
C ALA A 326 14.55 10.44 -15.91
N LEU A 327 13.29 10.44 -15.47
CA LEU A 327 12.88 10.99 -14.17
C LEU A 327 13.49 10.18 -13.02
N GLN A 328 13.47 8.87 -13.11
CA GLN A 328 14.08 7.97 -12.13
C GLN A 328 15.57 8.26 -11.96
N ALA A 329 16.32 8.26 -13.04
CA ALA A 329 17.77 8.51 -13.01
C ALA A 329 18.11 9.87 -12.37
N ARG A 330 17.41 10.93 -12.81
CA ARG A 330 17.63 12.28 -12.28
C ARG A 330 17.34 12.41 -10.80
N TRP A 331 16.21 11.85 -10.34
CA TRP A 331 15.79 12.00 -8.95
C TRP A 331 16.52 11.05 -8.02
N SER A 332 16.84 9.83 -8.46
CA SER A 332 17.60 8.89 -7.64
C SER A 332 19.00 9.40 -7.35
N ALA A 333 19.65 10.07 -8.29
CA ALA A 333 20.93 10.73 -8.06
C ALA A 333 20.83 11.81 -6.97
N ALA A 334 19.77 12.62 -7.01
CA ALA A 334 19.52 13.65 -6.00
C ALA A 334 19.13 13.06 -4.61
N ASP A 335 18.53 11.88 -4.58
CA ASP A 335 18.07 11.18 -3.38
C ASP A 335 19.15 10.24 -2.78
N GLY A 336 20.43 10.43 -3.13
CA GLY A 336 21.51 9.59 -2.60
C GLY A 336 21.51 8.14 -3.10
N GLY A 337 21.04 7.91 -4.32
CA GLY A 337 20.98 6.60 -4.96
C GLY A 337 19.71 5.79 -4.65
N TRP A 338 18.79 6.31 -3.83
CA TRP A 338 17.51 5.66 -3.57
C TRP A 338 16.57 5.79 -4.78
N PRO A 339 15.86 4.72 -5.17
CA PRO A 339 14.85 4.83 -6.23
C PRO A 339 13.79 5.87 -5.90
N ALA A 340 13.60 6.86 -6.76
CA ALA A 340 12.61 7.91 -6.59
C ALA A 340 11.22 7.52 -7.12
N LEU A 341 11.16 6.55 -8.04
CA LEU A 341 9.96 5.92 -8.55
C LEU A 341 9.94 4.43 -8.20
N ALA A 342 8.77 3.88 -8.01
CA ALA A 342 8.55 2.45 -7.82
C ALA A 342 7.17 2.04 -8.36
N ASP A 343 6.92 0.72 -8.40
CA ASP A 343 5.72 0.16 -9.01
C ASP A 343 5.60 0.65 -10.48
N VAL A 344 6.74 0.67 -11.19
CA VAL A 344 6.86 1.26 -12.53
C VAL A 344 6.29 0.30 -13.56
N PRO A 345 5.23 0.67 -14.31
CA PRO A 345 4.61 -0.22 -15.26
C PRO A 345 5.53 -0.51 -16.46
N LEU A 346 5.51 -1.75 -16.93
CA LEU A 346 6.25 -2.18 -18.11
C LEU A 346 5.66 -1.58 -19.40
N PRO A 347 6.48 -1.43 -20.48
CA PRO A 347 5.95 -1.18 -21.82
C PRO A 347 4.89 -2.22 -22.20
N GLY A 348 3.80 -1.76 -22.81
CA GLY A 348 2.63 -2.58 -23.13
C GLY A 348 1.59 -2.72 -22.01
N THR A 349 1.91 -2.29 -20.79
CA THR A 349 0.94 -2.30 -19.68
C THR A 349 -0.21 -1.32 -19.96
N VAL A 350 -1.44 -1.77 -19.68
CA VAL A 350 -2.64 -0.93 -19.72
C VAL A 350 -3.00 -0.51 -18.30
N VAL A 351 -2.76 0.75 -17.98
CA VAL A 351 -3.19 1.36 -16.72
C VAL A 351 -4.63 1.83 -16.89
N ARG A 352 -5.55 1.24 -16.13
CA ARG A 352 -6.97 1.55 -16.20
C ARG A 352 -7.27 2.97 -15.71
N ALA A 353 -8.32 3.56 -16.24
CA ALA A 353 -8.88 4.82 -15.73
C ALA A 353 -9.12 4.72 -14.20
N ALA A 354 -8.68 5.72 -13.46
CA ALA A 354 -8.67 5.74 -11.98
C ALA A 354 -7.91 4.57 -11.30
N GLY A 355 -7.11 3.81 -12.05
CA GLY A 355 -6.22 2.77 -11.51
C GLY A 355 -4.89 3.35 -10.99
N PRO A 356 -4.17 2.58 -10.12
CA PRO A 356 -2.84 2.98 -9.69
C PRO A 356 -1.88 2.99 -10.88
N LEU A 357 -1.03 4.01 -10.94
CA LEU A 357 -0.07 4.24 -12.01
C LEU A 357 1.34 3.84 -11.60
N LEU A 358 1.85 4.47 -10.56
CA LEU A 358 3.17 4.22 -9.97
C LEU A 358 3.28 4.91 -8.61
N THR A 359 4.34 4.61 -7.88
CA THR A 359 4.70 5.24 -6.61
C THR A 359 5.83 6.26 -6.81
N VAL A 360 5.70 7.43 -6.18
CA VAL A 360 6.74 8.48 -6.12
C VAL A 360 7.22 8.62 -4.69
N PHE A 361 8.55 8.77 -4.49
CA PHE A 361 9.16 9.04 -3.19
C PHE A 361 9.75 10.45 -3.14
N ALA A 362 9.91 10.98 -1.92
CA ALA A 362 10.57 12.26 -1.67
C ALA A 362 11.24 12.24 -0.29
N PRO A 363 12.58 12.44 -0.23
CA PRO A 363 13.28 12.75 1.01
C PRO A 363 13.21 14.26 1.29
N ALA A 364 13.07 14.66 2.56
CA ALA A 364 13.17 16.06 2.95
C ALA A 364 13.48 16.21 4.45
N ALA A 365 13.93 17.41 4.86
CA ALA A 365 14.18 17.71 6.26
C ALA A 365 12.88 17.83 7.10
N THR A 366 11.77 18.22 6.47
CA THR A 366 10.48 18.42 7.14
C THR A 366 9.35 17.73 6.39
N GLU A 367 8.26 17.43 7.08
CA GLU A 367 7.04 16.86 6.51
C GLU A 367 6.49 17.73 5.36
N ARG A 368 6.40 19.05 5.58
CA ARG A 368 5.89 19.98 4.57
C ARG A 368 6.74 19.94 3.30
N ALA A 369 8.06 20.02 3.44
CA ALA A 369 8.97 19.96 2.30
C ALA A 369 8.87 18.60 1.56
N ALA A 370 8.67 17.48 2.27
CA ALA A 370 8.46 16.18 1.65
C ALA A 370 7.18 16.14 0.81
N VAL A 371 6.08 16.69 1.31
CA VAL A 371 4.80 16.77 0.59
C VAL A 371 4.91 17.68 -0.63
N ASP A 372 5.56 18.84 -0.48
CA ASP A 372 5.76 19.78 -1.60
C ASP A 372 6.61 19.15 -2.70
N LEU A 373 7.67 18.42 -2.34
CA LEU A 373 8.50 17.67 -3.29
C LEU A 373 7.71 16.54 -3.97
N LEU A 374 6.87 15.79 -3.22
CA LEU A 374 5.98 14.78 -3.82
C LEU A 374 5.05 15.39 -4.86
N ARG A 375 4.41 16.53 -4.55
CA ARG A 375 3.52 17.25 -5.48
C ARG A 375 4.26 17.68 -6.74
N HIS A 376 5.47 18.23 -6.58
CA HIS A 376 6.32 18.61 -7.71
C HIS A 376 6.63 17.40 -8.60
N ARG A 377 7.07 16.28 -8.00
CA ARG A 377 7.38 15.04 -8.73
C ARG A 377 6.13 14.45 -9.40
N ALA A 378 5.00 14.45 -8.72
CA ALA A 378 3.72 14.01 -9.29
C ALA A 378 3.33 14.84 -10.53
N ALA A 379 3.47 16.16 -10.48
CA ALA A 379 3.22 17.03 -11.61
C ALA A 379 4.17 16.74 -12.78
N ALA A 380 5.45 16.50 -12.51
CA ALA A 380 6.44 16.16 -13.53
C ALA A 380 6.15 14.79 -14.19
N VAL A 381 5.75 13.76 -13.40
CA VAL A 381 5.29 12.47 -13.95
C VAL A 381 4.11 12.69 -14.87
N ARG A 382 3.06 13.41 -14.43
CA ARG A 382 1.87 13.68 -15.24
C ARG A 382 2.21 14.45 -16.53
N ALA A 383 3.16 15.38 -16.49
CA ALA A 383 3.64 16.12 -17.68
C ALA A 383 4.33 15.17 -18.66
N ALA A 384 5.17 14.25 -18.18
CA ALA A 384 5.86 13.27 -19.00
C ALA A 384 4.91 12.29 -19.72
N LEU A 385 3.75 12.01 -19.12
CA LEU A 385 2.73 11.10 -19.65
C LEU A 385 1.76 11.77 -20.64
N ARG A 386 1.85 13.10 -20.84
CA ARG A 386 0.99 13.78 -21.82
C ARG A 386 1.35 13.31 -23.24
N PRO A 387 0.33 13.04 -24.10
CA PRO A 387 0.59 12.81 -25.51
C PRO A 387 1.37 13.99 -26.10
N ALA A 388 2.34 13.73 -26.97
CA ALA A 388 2.94 14.79 -27.76
C ALA A 388 1.84 15.59 -28.49
N PRO A 389 1.94 16.93 -28.55
CA PRO A 389 0.98 17.71 -29.33
C PRO A 389 0.95 17.14 -30.75
N ARG A 390 -0.22 16.79 -31.25
CA ARG A 390 -0.37 16.43 -32.66
C ARG A 390 0.05 17.68 -33.45
N LEU A 391 1.18 17.61 -34.12
CA LEU A 391 1.52 18.62 -35.13
C LEU A 391 0.36 18.56 -36.14
N SER A 392 -0.47 19.60 -36.19
CA SER A 392 -1.44 19.77 -37.26
C SER A 392 -0.67 19.71 -38.58
N PRO A 393 -1.13 18.90 -39.57
CA PRO A 393 -0.49 18.94 -40.88
C PRO A 393 -0.55 20.41 -41.33
N ARG A 394 0.61 20.98 -41.60
CA ARG A 394 0.70 22.32 -42.17
C ARG A 394 -0.25 22.37 -43.37
N ALA A 395 -1.31 23.14 -43.26
CA ALA A 395 -2.08 23.58 -44.39
C ALA A 395 -1.13 24.45 -45.24
N GLY A 396 -0.57 23.84 -46.26
CA GLY A 396 0.45 24.51 -47.04
C GLY A 396 0.81 23.79 -48.34
N ALA A 397 -0.11 23.79 -49.25
CA ALA A 397 0.21 23.85 -50.67
C ALA A 397 -0.97 24.58 -51.35
N ARG A 398 -0.89 25.89 -51.37
CA ARG A 398 -1.69 26.68 -52.29
C ARG A 398 -1.36 26.15 -53.72
N ALA A 399 -2.37 25.52 -54.37
CA ALA A 399 -2.31 25.17 -55.76
C ALA A 399 -2.00 26.42 -56.60
N ALA A 400 -0.92 26.40 -57.36
CA ALA A 400 -0.60 27.45 -58.32
C ALA A 400 -1.72 27.55 -59.38
N PRO A 401 -2.11 28.77 -59.83
CA PRO A 401 -3.14 28.95 -60.82
C PRO A 401 -2.69 28.35 -62.17
N ARG A 402 -3.49 27.44 -62.74
CA ARG A 402 -3.30 26.96 -64.08
C ARG A 402 -3.38 28.12 -65.06
N ARG A 403 -2.28 28.46 -65.71
CA ARG A 403 -2.27 29.34 -66.89
C ARG A 403 -3.04 28.69 -68.02
N ARG A 404 -4.12 29.35 -68.47
CA ARG A 404 -4.78 29.05 -69.74
C ARG A 404 -3.79 29.51 -70.88
N ARG A 405 -3.51 28.64 -71.80
CA ARG A 405 -2.88 28.96 -73.08
C ARG A 405 -3.98 29.31 -74.10
N PRO A 406 -3.67 30.23 -75.08
CA PRO A 406 -4.60 30.77 -76.04
C PRO A 406 -5.05 29.73 -77.06
#